data_8588b23e1a43fad62f60af97f2d77507
#
_entry.id   8588b23e1a43fad62f60af97f2d77507
#
_cell.length_a   1.000
_cell.length_b   1.000
_cell.length_c   1.000
_cell.angle_alpha   90.00
_cell.angle_beta   90.00
_cell.angle_gamma   90.00
#
_symmetry.space_group_name_H-M   'P 1'
#
loop_
_entity.id
_entity.type
_entity.pdbx_description
1 polymer ?
#
loop_
_entity_poly.entity_id
_entity_poly.type
_entity_poly.pdbx_seq_one_letter_code
_entity_poly.pdbx_strand_id
1 'polypeptide(L)'
;QMVLENLHRWNINTDYLVTLDDVNTGTAHITLAEGDNSIIVLLGANARVDESIVDGAWDAISKADLVMVQNEIPLKTIGYITKKCAAAGVKVLLNPAPAADLEVEWLTQATYITPNEHELAALYPVNNTDDIIKANAGKIIVTLGSEGVAFGKDGDIHKVPSFKVQPEIG
;
A
#
# COMPACT_ATOMS: atom_id res chain seq x y z
N GLN A 1 16.20 15.20 -6.64
CA GLN A 1 17.58 14.92 -6.18
C GLN A 1 17.58 14.36 -4.76
N MET A 2 16.95 15.01 -3.78
CA MET A 2 16.85 14.58 -2.36
C MET A 2 16.26 13.17 -2.18
N VAL A 3 15.22 12.79 -2.96
CA VAL A 3 14.61 11.45 -2.88
C VAL A 3 15.62 10.37 -3.29
N LEU A 4 16.33 10.56 -4.41
CA LEU A 4 17.36 9.63 -4.89
C LEU A 4 18.50 9.48 -3.88
N GLU A 5 18.97 10.58 -3.30
CA GLU A 5 20.01 10.55 -2.28
C GLU A 5 19.59 9.72 -1.05
N ASN A 6 18.34 9.85 -0.62
CA ASN A 6 17.78 9.05 0.47
C ASN A 6 17.67 7.55 0.11
N LEU A 7 17.19 7.23 -1.07
CA LEU A 7 17.09 5.83 -1.53
C LEU A 7 18.49 5.18 -1.56
N HIS A 8 19.49 5.86 -2.13
CA HIS A 8 20.86 5.37 -2.16
C HIS A 8 21.46 5.23 -0.75
N ARG A 9 21.18 6.18 0.16
CA ARG A 9 21.65 6.11 1.56
C ARG A 9 21.18 4.84 2.26
N TRP A 10 20.01 4.33 1.90
CA TRP A 10 19.44 3.10 2.46
C TRP A 10 19.68 1.87 1.58
N ASN A 11 20.60 1.95 0.60
CA ASN A 11 20.92 0.87 -0.35
C ASN A 11 19.70 0.32 -1.10
N ILE A 12 18.73 1.18 -1.42
CA ILE A 12 17.58 0.82 -2.24
C ILE A 12 17.99 0.92 -3.70
N ASN A 13 17.77 -0.16 -4.46
CA ASN A 13 18.02 -0.16 -5.91
C ASN A 13 17.07 0.80 -6.62
N THR A 14 17.61 1.65 -7.50
CA THR A 14 16.87 2.67 -8.23
C THR A 14 16.97 2.52 -9.75
N ASP A 15 17.40 1.36 -10.26
CA ASP A 15 17.63 1.13 -11.69
C ASP A 15 16.37 1.34 -12.54
N TYR A 16 15.19 1.13 -11.93
CA TYR A 16 13.89 1.30 -12.57
C TYR A 16 13.15 2.59 -12.15
N LEU A 17 13.84 3.50 -11.46
CA LEU A 17 13.25 4.79 -11.11
C LEU A 17 13.25 5.70 -12.35
N VAL A 18 12.07 6.16 -12.72
CA VAL A 18 11.87 7.10 -13.84
C VAL A 18 11.85 8.52 -13.31
N THR A 19 12.66 9.40 -13.93
CA THR A 19 12.64 10.84 -13.66
C THR A 19 11.88 11.55 -14.78
N LEU A 20 10.95 12.42 -14.42
CA LEU A 20 10.16 13.24 -15.35
C LEU A 20 10.56 14.70 -15.18
N ASP A 21 10.77 15.40 -16.31
CA ASP A 21 11.20 16.81 -16.31
C ASP A 21 10.03 17.81 -16.31
N ASP A 22 8.83 17.34 -16.66
CA ASP A 22 7.61 18.16 -16.85
C ASP A 22 6.65 18.14 -15.66
N VAL A 23 6.96 17.41 -14.60
CA VAL A 23 6.10 17.30 -13.42
C VAL A 23 6.92 17.17 -12.13
N ASN A 24 6.43 17.77 -11.06
CA ASN A 24 7.08 17.66 -9.75
C ASN A 24 6.85 16.27 -9.13
N THR A 25 7.76 15.86 -8.26
CA THR A 25 7.57 14.71 -7.37
C THR A 25 6.31 14.92 -6.51
N GLY A 26 5.59 13.83 -6.23
CA GLY A 26 4.45 13.86 -5.32
C GLY A 26 4.81 14.42 -3.95
N THR A 27 3.88 15.14 -3.33
CA THR A 27 4.06 15.75 -2.01
C THR A 27 2.82 15.56 -1.15
N ALA A 28 3.05 15.41 0.17
CA ALA A 28 1.99 15.42 1.16
C ALA A 28 2.14 16.67 2.03
N HIS A 29 1.08 17.48 2.14
CA HIS A 29 1.00 18.63 3.02
C HIS A 29 0.22 18.25 4.27
N ILE A 30 0.91 18.18 5.40
CA ILE A 30 0.34 17.76 6.67
C ILE A 30 0.06 19.02 7.51
N THR A 31 -1.20 19.22 7.87
CA THR A 31 -1.61 20.26 8.81
C THR A 31 -1.94 19.61 10.14
N LEU A 32 -1.28 20.04 11.20
CA LEU A 32 -1.54 19.59 12.58
C LEU A 32 -2.39 20.65 13.28
N ALA A 33 -3.54 20.25 13.83
CA ALA A 33 -4.41 21.11 14.60
C ALA A 33 -5.11 20.30 15.71
N GLU A 34 -5.11 20.82 16.92
CA GLU A 34 -5.86 20.26 18.06
C GLU A 34 -5.59 18.78 18.35
N GLY A 35 -4.37 18.28 18.05
CA GLY A 35 -3.98 16.87 18.27
C GLY A 35 -4.42 15.92 17.15
N ASP A 36 -5.00 16.45 16.08
CA ASP A 36 -5.37 15.70 14.88
C ASP A 36 -4.56 16.18 13.67
N ASN A 37 -4.53 15.41 12.60
CA ASN A 37 -3.85 15.76 11.36
C ASN A 37 -4.82 15.76 10.17
N SER A 38 -4.59 16.68 9.25
CA SER A 38 -5.22 16.70 7.93
C SER A 38 -4.14 16.65 6.86
N ILE A 39 -4.27 15.75 5.91
CA ILE A 39 -3.25 15.50 4.89
C ILE A 39 -3.83 15.78 3.51
N ILE A 40 -3.18 16.70 2.77
CA ILE A 40 -3.47 16.94 1.35
C ILE A 40 -2.36 16.31 0.53
N VAL A 41 -2.70 15.33 -0.29
CA VAL A 41 -1.75 14.64 -1.18
C VAL A 41 -1.84 15.19 -2.58
N LEU A 42 -0.71 15.62 -3.13
CA LEU A 42 -0.53 15.95 -4.54
C LEU A 42 0.25 14.83 -5.19
N LEU A 43 -0.37 14.06 -6.07
CA LEU A 43 0.26 12.87 -6.67
C LEU A 43 1.50 13.20 -7.49
N GLY A 44 1.53 14.34 -8.20
CA GLY A 44 2.68 14.73 -9.01
C GLY A 44 3.08 13.62 -10.00
N ALA A 45 4.36 13.25 -10.02
CA ALA A 45 4.89 12.20 -10.88
C ALA A 45 4.23 10.83 -10.65
N ASN A 46 3.71 10.54 -9.44
CA ASN A 46 2.99 9.29 -9.17
C ASN A 46 1.78 9.11 -10.09
N ALA A 47 1.10 10.19 -10.47
CA ALA A 47 -0.02 10.14 -11.40
C ALA A 47 0.35 9.69 -12.83
N ARG A 48 1.64 9.65 -13.15
CA ARG A 48 2.18 9.22 -14.45
C ARG A 48 2.64 7.76 -14.46
N VAL A 49 2.56 7.06 -13.33
CA VAL A 49 2.91 5.63 -13.27
C VAL A 49 1.84 4.84 -14.01
N ASP A 50 2.17 4.41 -15.21
CA ASP A 50 1.29 3.65 -16.10
C ASP A 50 1.83 2.22 -16.36
N GLU A 51 1.09 1.49 -17.19
CA GLU A 51 1.43 0.12 -17.56
C GLU A 51 2.81 0.01 -18.25
N SER A 52 3.23 1.04 -19.00
CA SER A 52 4.52 1.04 -19.71
C SER A 52 5.69 1.10 -18.75
N ILE A 53 5.56 1.85 -17.65
CA ILE A 53 6.57 1.92 -16.57
C ILE A 53 6.67 0.56 -15.87
N VAL A 54 5.53 -0.08 -15.60
CA VAL A 54 5.50 -1.44 -15.03
C VAL A 54 6.16 -2.45 -15.95
N ASP A 55 5.88 -2.37 -17.24
CA ASP A 55 6.48 -3.25 -18.25
C ASP A 55 7.98 -3.05 -18.37
N GLY A 56 8.44 -1.81 -18.31
CA GLY A 56 9.87 -1.48 -18.30
C GLY A 56 10.64 -2.06 -17.11
N ALA A 57 9.95 -2.22 -15.96
CA ALA A 57 10.51 -2.81 -14.73
C ALA A 57 10.20 -4.31 -14.59
N TRP A 58 9.53 -4.93 -15.56
CA TRP A 58 8.99 -6.29 -15.41
C TRP A 58 10.05 -7.36 -15.13
N ASP A 59 11.25 -7.20 -15.65
CA ASP A 59 12.34 -8.16 -15.40
C ASP A 59 12.71 -8.24 -13.91
N ALA A 60 12.64 -7.13 -13.18
CA ALA A 60 12.83 -7.11 -11.74
C ALA A 60 11.57 -7.55 -10.99
N ILE A 61 10.40 -7.05 -11.38
CA ILE A 61 9.11 -7.34 -10.73
C ILE A 61 8.83 -8.84 -10.77
N SER A 62 9.06 -9.50 -11.92
CA SER A 62 8.77 -10.92 -12.09
C SER A 62 9.66 -11.86 -11.26
N LYS A 63 10.78 -11.36 -10.74
CA LYS A 63 11.73 -12.09 -9.89
C LYS A 63 11.62 -11.70 -8.41
N ALA A 64 10.74 -10.76 -8.06
CA ALA A 64 10.58 -10.31 -6.69
C ALA A 64 9.86 -11.38 -5.85
N ASP A 65 10.26 -11.52 -4.59
CA ASP A 65 9.55 -12.35 -3.62
C ASP A 65 8.19 -11.78 -3.24
N LEU A 66 8.09 -10.43 -3.27
CA LEU A 66 6.89 -9.67 -2.94
C LEU A 66 6.92 -8.31 -3.64
N VAL A 67 5.83 -7.96 -4.28
CA VAL A 67 5.58 -6.62 -4.83
C VAL A 67 4.65 -5.87 -3.89
N MET A 68 5.02 -4.67 -3.47
CA MET A 68 4.19 -3.81 -2.61
C MET A 68 3.63 -2.65 -3.42
N VAL A 69 2.34 -2.40 -3.31
CA VAL A 69 1.64 -1.30 -4.00
C VAL A 69 0.68 -0.58 -3.04
N GLN A 70 0.46 0.71 -3.31
CA GLN A 70 -0.46 1.59 -2.58
C GLN A 70 -1.35 2.34 -3.57
N ASN A 71 -2.47 2.92 -3.08
CA ASN A 71 -3.40 3.71 -3.90
C ASN A 71 -2.89 5.13 -4.23
N GLU A 72 -1.58 5.34 -4.24
CA GLU A 72 -0.96 6.63 -4.59
C GLU A 72 -0.47 6.70 -6.04
N ILE A 73 -0.80 5.71 -6.84
CA ILE A 73 -0.63 5.67 -8.30
C ILE A 73 -2.00 5.44 -8.95
N PRO A 74 -2.16 5.60 -10.28
CA PRO A 74 -3.44 5.36 -10.93
C PRO A 74 -4.00 3.97 -10.65
N LEU A 75 -5.26 3.89 -10.21
CA LEU A 75 -5.89 2.62 -9.80
C LEU A 75 -5.87 1.55 -10.88
N LYS A 76 -6.02 1.96 -12.16
CA LYS A 76 -5.88 1.05 -13.31
C LYS A 76 -4.51 0.37 -13.37
N THR A 77 -3.45 1.08 -12.96
CA THR A 77 -2.08 0.53 -12.91
C THR A 77 -1.95 -0.48 -11.77
N ILE A 78 -2.61 -0.24 -10.63
CA ILE A 78 -2.68 -1.22 -9.53
C ILE A 78 -3.36 -2.50 -10.01
N GLY A 79 -4.50 -2.39 -10.70
CA GLY A 79 -5.19 -3.53 -11.30
C GLY A 79 -4.30 -4.27 -12.31
N TYR A 80 -3.55 -3.55 -13.13
CA TYR A 80 -2.59 -4.14 -14.05
C TYR A 80 -1.48 -4.91 -13.32
N ILE A 81 -0.87 -4.30 -12.29
CA ILE A 81 0.19 -4.93 -11.48
C ILE A 81 -0.34 -6.22 -10.81
N THR A 82 -1.47 -6.14 -10.11
CA THR A 82 -2.04 -7.29 -9.39
C THR A 82 -2.33 -8.44 -10.31
N LYS A 83 -2.96 -8.17 -11.47
CA LYS A 83 -3.27 -9.16 -12.49
C LYS A 83 -2.02 -9.80 -13.09
N LYS A 84 -1.06 -8.98 -13.47
CA LYS A 84 0.18 -9.44 -14.10
C LYS A 84 1.05 -10.25 -13.15
N CYS A 85 1.18 -9.81 -11.89
CA CYS A 85 1.88 -10.54 -10.84
C CYS A 85 1.20 -11.87 -10.52
N ALA A 86 -0.13 -11.89 -10.37
CA ALA A 86 -0.88 -13.12 -10.12
C ALA A 86 -0.68 -14.15 -11.23
N ALA A 87 -0.71 -13.72 -12.50
CA ALA A 87 -0.45 -14.59 -13.65
C ALA A 87 0.97 -15.17 -13.68
N ALA A 88 1.95 -14.44 -13.13
CA ALA A 88 3.35 -14.86 -13.04
C ALA A 88 3.69 -15.58 -11.70
N GLY A 89 2.74 -15.74 -10.79
CA GLY A 89 2.99 -16.36 -9.47
C GLY A 89 3.78 -15.49 -8.51
N VAL A 90 3.88 -14.18 -8.77
CA VAL A 90 4.53 -13.20 -7.89
C VAL A 90 3.55 -12.71 -6.84
N LYS A 91 3.96 -12.70 -5.58
CA LYS A 91 3.11 -12.24 -4.49
C LYS A 91 2.93 -10.72 -4.52
N VAL A 92 1.70 -10.26 -4.24
CA VAL A 92 1.39 -8.83 -4.12
C VAL A 92 0.87 -8.54 -2.72
N LEU A 93 1.44 -7.52 -2.07
CA LEU A 93 0.89 -6.87 -0.91
C LEU A 93 0.27 -5.55 -1.35
N LEU A 94 -1.04 -5.45 -1.22
CA LEU A 94 -1.81 -4.23 -1.51
C LEU A 94 -2.10 -3.50 -0.20
N ASN A 95 -1.55 -2.30 -0.05
CA ASN A 95 -1.98 -1.36 0.98
C ASN A 95 -3.01 -0.41 0.34
N PRO A 96 -4.30 -0.50 0.70
CA PRO A 96 -5.37 0.26 0.05
C PRO A 96 -5.48 1.70 0.55
N ALA A 97 -4.36 2.34 0.85
CA ALA A 97 -4.24 3.72 1.30
C ALA A 97 -3.82 4.66 0.15
N PRO A 98 -4.50 5.82 -0.02
CA PRO A 98 -5.77 6.21 0.60
C PRO A 98 -6.95 5.34 0.15
N ALA A 99 -8.04 5.33 0.94
CA ALA A 99 -9.24 4.56 0.61
C ALA A 99 -9.78 4.94 -0.79
N ALA A 100 -10.09 3.94 -1.59
CA ALA A 100 -10.62 4.09 -2.95
C ALA A 100 -11.49 2.88 -3.32
N ASP A 101 -12.34 3.06 -4.33
CA ASP A 101 -13.11 1.96 -4.89
C ASP A 101 -12.19 1.05 -5.71
N LEU A 102 -11.89 -0.11 -5.15
CA LEU A 102 -11.08 -1.14 -5.81
C LEU A 102 -11.97 -2.24 -6.37
N GLU A 103 -11.63 -2.72 -7.56
CA GLU A 103 -12.34 -3.85 -8.13
C GLU A 103 -12.11 -5.13 -7.30
N VAL A 104 -13.18 -5.90 -7.10
CA VAL A 104 -13.13 -7.17 -6.33
C VAL A 104 -12.08 -8.13 -6.91
N GLU A 105 -11.88 -8.10 -8.23
CA GLU A 105 -10.88 -8.92 -8.89
C GLU A 105 -9.46 -8.60 -8.38
N TRP A 106 -9.10 -7.31 -8.21
CA TRP A 106 -7.79 -6.91 -7.73
C TRP A 106 -7.56 -7.35 -6.28
N LEU A 107 -8.59 -7.18 -5.44
CA LEU A 107 -8.56 -7.68 -4.07
C LEU A 107 -8.39 -9.21 -4.03
N THR A 108 -9.01 -9.93 -4.95
CA THR A 108 -8.89 -11.39 -5.04
C THR A 108 -7.50 -11.82 -5.47
N GLN A 109 -6.90 -11.12 -6.43
CA GLN A 109 -5.58 -11.41 -6.98
C GLN A 109 -4.43 -11.02 -6.04
N ALA A 110 -4.59 -9.99 -5.20
CA ALA A 110 -3.60 -9.64 -4.20
C ALA A 110 -3.38 -10.81 -3.21
N THR A 111 -2.13 -11.07 -2.86
CA THR A 111 -1.77 -12.11 -1.89
C THR A 111 -2.07 -11.65 -0.47
N TYR A 112 -1.71 -10.40 -0.17
CA TYR A 112 -1.96 -9.78 1.13
C TYR A 112 -2.59 -8.40 0.93
N ILE A 113 -3.45 -8.00 1.88
CA ILE A 113 -4.08 -6.68 1.92
C ILE A 113 -3.87 -6.12 3.32
N THR A 114 -3.36 -4.89 3.43
CA THR A 114 -3.02 -4.26 4.71
C THR A 114 -3.80 -2.95 4.93
N PRO A 115 -5.12 -3.02 5.11
CA PRO A 115 -5.95 -1.85 5.37
C PRO A 115 -5.83 -1.39 6.82
N ASN A 116 -6.10 -0.11 7.09
CA ASN A 116 -6.55 0.33 8.39
C ASN A 116 -8.05 0.05 8.58
N GLU A 117 -8.62 0.39 9.75
CA GLU A 117 -10.04 0.13 10.04
C GLU A 117 -10.99 0.88 9.09
N HIS A 118 -10.65 2.11 8.70
CA HIS A 118 -11.45 2.92 7.76
C HIS A 118 -11.39 2.36 6.34
N GLU A 119 -10.22 1.98 5.89
CA GLU A 119 -10.01 1.36 4.58
C GLU A 119 -10.69 0.00 4.51
N LEU A 120 -10.62 -0.79 5.59
CA LEU A 120 -11.30 -2.07 5.67
C LEU A 120 -12.83 -1.91 5.54
N ALA A 121 -13.40 -0.93 6.24
CA ALA A 121 -14.84 -0.64 6.18
C ALA A 121 -15.28 -0.16 4.78
N ALA A 122 -14.41 0.57 4.07
CA ALA A 122 -14.66 0.99 2.69
C ALA A 122 -14.63 -0.19 1.71
N LEU A 123 -13.70 -1.13 1.88
CA LEU A 123 -13.56 -2.30 1.01
C LEU A 123 -14.62 -3.38 1.27
N TYR A 124 -15.03 -3.53 2.52
CA TYR A 124 -15.96 -4.56 2.96
C TYR A 124 -17.10 -3.91 3.76
N PRO A 125 -18.21 -3.52 3.11
CA PRO A 125 -19.33 -2.83 3.76
C PRO A 125 -20.13 -3.76 4.66
N VAL A 126 -19.49 -4.37 5.65
CA VAL A 126 -20.07 -5.25 6.68
C VAL A 126 -19.73 -4.69 8.06
N ASN A 127 -20.61 -4.96 9.02
CA ASN A 127 -20.59 -4.30 10.33
C ASN A 127 -19.60 -4.91 11.35
N ASN A 128 -18.82 -5.93 11.00
CA ASN A 128 -17.95 -6.63 11.94
C ASN A 128 -16.56 -6.88 11.35
N THR A 129 -15.58 -6.16 11.84
CA THR A 129 -14.15 -6.31 11.47
C THR A 129 -13.63 -7.72 11.73
N ASP A 130 -14.01 -8.33 12.84
CA ASP A 130 -13.56 -9.67 13.22
C ASP A 130 -14.01 -10.73 12.23
N ASP A 131 -15.24 -10.63 11.73
CA ASP A 131 -15.78 -11.57 10.73
C ASP A 131 -15.04 -11.46 9.40
N ILE A 132 -14.67 -10.22 9.00
CA ILE A 132 -13.87 -9.98 7.79
C ILE A 132 -12.49 -10.62 7.95
N ILE A 133 -11.82 -10.38 9.08
CA ILE A 133 -10.48 -10.91 9.37
C ILE A 133 -10.51 -12.45 9.35
N LYS A 134 -11.50 -13.08 9.98
CA LYS A 134 -11.63 -14.53 10.00
C LYS A 134 -11.92 -15.12 8.62
N ALA A 135 -12.86 -14.51 7.87
CA ALA A 135 -13.21 -14.95 6.53
C ALA A 135 -12.06 -14.82 5.53
N ASN A 136 -11.10 -13.91 5.79
CA ASN A 136 -9.93 -13.67 4.96
C ASN A 136 -8.62 -14.02 5.69
N ALA A 137 -8.63 -15.07 6.50
CA ALA A 137 -7.46 -15.53 7.22
C ALA A 137 -6.28 -15.82 6.28
N GLY A 138 -5.08 -15.36 6.67
CA GLY A 138 -3.87 -15.48 5.86
C GLY A 138 -3.75 -14.47 4.72
N LYS A 139 -4.74 -13.58 4.54
CA LYS A 139 -4.75 -12.56 3.47
C LYS A 139 -4.84 -11.14 4.01
N ILE A 140 -5.78 -10.88 4.91
CA ILE A 140 -6.00 -9.54 5.48
C ILE A 140 -5.23 -9.39 6.79
N ILE A 141 -4.47 -8.28 6.88
CA ILE A 141 -3.75 -7.84 8.07
C ILE A 141 -4.20 -6.41 8.35
N VAL A 142 -5.05 -6.22 9.36
CA VAL A 142 -5.61 -4.90 9.69
C VAL A 142 -4.66 -4.13 10.60
N THR A 143 -4.33 -2.89 10.25
CA THR A 143 -3.57 -1.98 11.11
C THR A 143 -4.51 -1.25 12.06
N LEU A 144 -4.17 -1.22 13.36
CA LEU A 144 -4.98 -0.70 14.46
C LEU A 144 -4.28 0.46 15.18
N GLY A 145 -3.47 1.23 14.46
CA GLY A 145 -2.71 2.35 15.01
C GLY A 145 -1.84 1.93 16.20
N SER A 146 -2.03 2.55 17.36
CA SER A 146 -1.27 2.26 18.58
C SER A 146 -1.51 0.87 19.16
N GLU A 147 -2.59 0.18 18.76
CA GLU A 147 -2.87 -1.19 19.19
C GLU A 147 -2.09 -2.25 18.38
N GLY A 148 -1.46 -1.84 17.27
CA GLY A 148 -0.66 -2.73 16.44
C GLY A 148 -1.40 -3.27 15.23
N VAL A 149 -1.44 -4.60 15.05
CA VAL A 149 -2.10 -5.24 13.90
C VAL A 149 -2.93 -6.45 14.34
N ALA A 150 -3.96 -6.77 13.57
CA ALA A 150 -4.78 -7.97 13.73
C ALA A 150 -4.86 -8.75 12.43
N PHE A 151 -4.81 -10.08 12.49
CA PHE A 151 -4.96 -10.98 11.34
C PHE A 151 -5.59 -12.31 11.76
N GLY A 152 -6.22 -12.99 10.81
CA GLY A 152 -6.82 -14.31 11.01
C GLY A 152 -5.80 -15.43 10.80
N LYS A 153 -5.75 -16.40 11.74
CA LYS A 153 -4.96 -17.63 11.62
C LYS A 153 -5.60 -18.76 12.42
N ASP A 154 -5.68 -19.96 11.84
CA ASP A 154 -6.20 -21.17 12.47
C ASP A 154 -7.61 -21.02 13.07
N GLY A 155 -8.46 -20.18 12.45
CA GLY A 155 -9.84 -19.90 12.89
C GLY A 155 -9.97 -18.81 13.96
N ASP A 156 -8.86 -18.32 14.50
CA ASP A 156 -8.78 -17.28 15.52
C ASP A 156 -8.21 -15.97 14.99
N ILE A 157 -8.43 -14.88 15.76
CA ILE A 157 -7.81 -13.59 15.52
C ILE A 157 -6.57 -13.45 16.39
N HIS A 158 -5.44 -13.21 15.73
CA HIS A 158 -4.17 -12.91 16.37
C HIS A 158 -3.93 -11.41 16.32
N LYS A 159 -3.47 -10.85 17.45
CA LYS A 159 -3.05 -9.46 17.58
C LYS A 159 -1.56 -9.39 17.90
N VAL A 160 -0.85 -8.51 17.20
CA VAL A 160 0.55 -8.17 17.51
C VAL A 160 0.57 -6.70 17.92
N PRO A 161 0.97 -6.39 19.17
CA PRO A 161 0.98 -5.02 19.66
C PRO A 161 2.00 -4.16 18.92
N SER A 162 1.76 -2.85 18.84
CA SER A 162 2.72 -1.89 18.31
C SER A 162 3.89 -1.69 19.28
N PHE A 163 5.01 -1.22 18.75
CA PHE A 163 6.09 -0.69 19.57
C PHE A 163 5.65 0.60 20.26
N LYS A 164 5.95 0.74 21.55
CA LYS A 164 5.73 2.01 22.26
C LYS A 164 6.80 3.00 21.81
N VAL A 165 6.39 4.00 21.04
CA VAL A 165 7.22 5.13 20.63
C VAL A 165 6.62 6.40 21.21
N GLN A 166 7.48 7.35 21.62
CA GLN A 166 7.01 8.71 21.86
C GLN A 166 7.09 9.45 20.52
N PRO A 167 5.98 9.97 19.98
CA PRO A 167 6.06 10.77 18.77
C PRO A 167 6.85 12.04 19.07
N GLU A 168 7.97 12.22 18.39
CA GLU A 168 8.66 13.51 18.36
C GLU A 168 7.89 14.42 17.40
N ILE A 169 7.23 15.40 17.96
CA ILE A 169 6.64 16.50 17.17
C ILE A 169 7.80 17.45 16.89
N GLY A 170 8.36 17.33 15.70
CA GLY A 170 9.38 18.24 15.19
C GLY A 170 8.76 19.37 14.38
#